data_62bbdd4625288998e04b6b8ef78d59fb
#
_entry.id   62bbdd4625288998e04b6b8ef78d59fb
#
_cell.length_a   1.000
_cell.length_b   1.000
_cell.length_c   1.000
_cell.angle_alpha   90.00
_cell.angle_beta   90.00
_cell.angle_gamma   90.00
#
_symmetry.space_group_name_H-M   'P 1'
#
loop_
_entity.id
_entity.type
_entity.pdbx_description
1 polymer ?
#
loop_
_entity_poly.entity_id
_entity_poly.type
_entity_poly.pdbx_seq_one_letter_code
_entity_poly.pdbx_strand_id
1 'polypeptide(L)'
;MSTVEKCIQNTDSAGILWYLGLLVFCWISFKLLRSLWRGLYTCILADLLGATVDWKKLGKWAIVTGSTDGIGKAYAKALAKKGFNIVLISRTFEKLETVAQEIEKSYSVKTKVVAVDFTKDVDIYDIIRREIEDLDIGVLVNNIGMSYKYAEYLTKIVDGVQFSDDCVKANITSCTRMTMLVLPVMEKLGKGVILNVSSLSALSPMPLLSLYSATKVYVKFLTEAVHDEYKSKGIIIQAVLPGFVSTNMSKMRPSFTTCTPEAFVKWAMKSVGVEMRTYGYPVHKLQGYIQEALIQYLPESLNLSIGHSMMQGIRKKYYKKFGLTDKEK
;
A
#
# COMPACT_ATOMS: atom_id res chain seq x y z
N MET A 1 -7.68 -50.43 37.83
CA MET A 1 -8.58 -49.37 37.29
C MET A 1 -9.84 -50.06 36.78
N SER A 2 -10.99 -49.81 37.39
CA SER A 2 -12.27 -50.41 37.01
C SER A 2 -12.71 -49.83 35.64
N THR A 3 -13.55 -50.60 34.92
CA THR A 3 -14.12 -50.18 33.63
C THR A 3 -14.88 -48.83 33.76
N VAL A 4 -15.43 -48.58 34.96
CA VAL A 4 -16.14 -47.34 35.30
C VAL A 4 -15.18 -46.14 35.41
N GLU A 5 -13.99 -46.30 36.01
CA GLU A 5 -12.97 -45.24 36.08
C GLU A 5 -12.44 -44.84 34.71
N LYS A 6 -12.28 -45.81 33.78
CA LYS A 6 -11.93 -45.52 32.37
C LYS A 6 -13.03 -44.79 31.62
N CYS A 7 -14.33 -45.08 31.88
CA CYS A 7 -15.44 -44.35 31.29
C CYS A 7 -15.54 -42.92 31.82
N ILE A 8 -15.33 -42.68 33.12
CA ILE A 8 -15.36 -41.35 33.72
C ILE A 8 -14.19 -40.49 33.19
N GLN A 9 -12.96 -41.04 33.14
CA GLN A 9 -11.82 -40.36 32.55
C GLN A 9 -12.00 -40.02 31.04
N ASN A 10 -12.67 -40.92 30.29
CA ASN A 10 -12.96 -40.65 28.88
C ASN A 10 -14.05 -39.59 28.64
N THR A 11 -15.06 -39.53 29.54
CA THR A 11 -16.09 -38.48 29.50
C THR A 11 -15.53 -37.11 29.88
N ASP A 12 -14.64 -37.03 30.87
CA ASP A 12 -13.99 -35.77 31.27
C ASP A 12 -13.04 -35.24 30.19
N SER A 13 -12.24 -36.11 29.56
CA SER A 13 -11.35 -35.71 28.47
C SER A 13 -12.13 -35.28 27.20
N ALA A 14 -13.23 -35.96 26.87
CA ALA A 14 -14.11 -35.56 25.78
C ALA A 14 -14.80 -34.19 26.04
N GLY A 15 -15.22 -33.96 27.28
CA GLY A 15 -15.77 -32.67 27.72
C GLY A 15 -14.76 -31.53 27.59
N ILE A 16 -13.53 -31.76 28.05
CA ILE A 16 -12.44 -30.76 27.92
C ILE A 16 -12.14 -30.43 26.44
N LEU A 17 -12.04 -31.43 25.58
CA LEU A 17 -11.84 -31.26 24.16
C LEU A 17 -12.99 -30.46 23.48
N TRP A 18 -14.24 -30.71 23.91
CA TRP A 18 -15.39 -29.98 23.42
C TRP A 18 -15.35 -28.49 23.81
N TYR A 19 -15.02 -28.18 25.09
CA TYR A 19 -14.86 -26.78 25.53
C TYR A 19 -13.70 -26.07 24.85
N LEU A 20 -12.58 -26.74 24.65
CA LEU A 20 -11.45 -26.19 23.88
C LEU A 20 -11.85 -25.90 22.42
N GLY A 21 -12.57 -26.83 21.80
CA GLY A 21 -13.11 -26.66 20.45
C GLY A 21 -14.06 -25.45 20.36
N LEU A 22 -14.96 -25.32 21.34
CA LEU A 22 -15.90 -24.20 21.45
C LEU A 22 -15.15 -22.86 21.63
N LEU A 23 -14.13 -22.82 22.51
CA LEU A 23 -13.32 -21.60 22.69
C LEU A 23 -12.60 -21.19 21.42
N VAL A 24 -12.00 -22.14 20.70
CA VAL A 24 -11.34 -21.87 19.40
C VAL A 24 -12.35 -21.38 18.38
N PHE A 25 -13.52 -22.03 18.30
CA PHE A 25 -14.60 -21.61 17.40
C PHE A 25 -15.10 -20.19 17.72
N CYS A 26 -15.37 -19.88 18.99
CA CYS A 26 -15.77 -18.54 19.43
C CYS A 26 -14.71 -17.49 19.10
N TRP A 27 -13.43 -17.80 19.33
CA TRP A 27 -12.32 -16.89 19.02
C TRP A 27 -12.17 -16.63 17.52
N ILE A 28 -12.26 -17.66 16.66
CA ILE A 28 -12.25 -17.51 15.21
C ILE A 28 -13.45 -16.68 14.75
N SER A 29 -14.65 -17.00 15.26
CA SER A 29 -15.89 -16.29 14.94
C SER A 29 -15.79 -14.81 15.35
N PHE A 30 -15.30 -14.52 16.54
CA PHE A 30 -15.07 -13.14 17.01
C PHE A 30 -14.11 -12.38 16.08
N LYS A 31 -13.00 -13.00 15.65
CA LYS A 31 -12.06 -12.37 14.73
C LYS A 31 -12.67 -12.11 13.36
N LEU A 32 -13.45 -13.04 12.82
CA LEU A 32 -14.18 -12.87 11.55
C LEU A 32 -15.21 -11.74 11.66
N LEU A 33 -16.03 -11.72 12.70
CA LEU A 33 -17.01 -10.67 12.94
C LEU A 33 -16.34 -9.30 13.10
N ARG A 34 -15.24 -9.23 13.85
CA ARG A 34 -14.45 -7.99 13.99
C ARG A 34 -13.88 -7.53 12.65
N SER A 35 -13.40 -8.43 11.81
CA SER A 35 -12.89 -8.11 10.48
C SER A 35 -13.98 -7.58 9.54
N LEU A 36 -15.15 -8.25 9.55
CA LEU A 36 -16.33 -7.81 8.78
C LEU A 36 -16.85 -6.45 9.28
N TRP A 37 -16.92 -6.26 10.61
CA TRP A 37 -17.29 -4.98 11.21
C TRP A 37 -16.34 -3.86 10.81
N ARG A 38 -15.03 -4.11 10.88
CA ARG A 38 -14.01 -3.14 10.45
C ARG A 38 -14.18 -2.77 8.97
N GLY A 39 -14.45 -3.76 8.11
CA GLY A 39 -14.71 -3.53 6.69
C GLY A 39 -15.98 -2.68 6.47
N LEU A 40 -17.09 -3.03 7.14
CA LEU A 40 -18.35 -2.29 7.09
C LEU A 40 -18.21 -0.87 7.61
N TYR A 41 -17.57 -0.72 8.79
CA TYR A 41 -17.32 0.58 9.40
C TYR A 41 -16.54 1.50 8.44
N THR A 42 -15.40 1.03 7.92
CA THR A 42 -14.53 1.83 7.05
C THR A 42 -15.16 2.17 5.71
N CYS A 43 -15.92 1.23 5.13
CA CYS A 43 -16.49 1.43 3.80
C CYS A 43 -17.75 2.30 3.79
N ILE A 44 -18.53 2.29 4.88
CA ILE A 44 -19.87 2.88 4.91
C ILE A 44 -20.06 3.81 6.11
N LEU A 45 -19.85 3.31 7.33
CA LEU A 45 -20.25 4.02 8.55
C LEU A 45 -19.34 5.21 8.88
N ALA A 46 -18.03 5.10 8.65
CA ALA A 46 -17.08 6.15 9.00
C ALA A 46 -17.36 7.47 8.25
N ASP A 47 -17.75 7.37 6.98
CA ASP A 47 -18.11 8.53 6.15
C ASP A 47 -19.43 9.17 6.64
N LEU A 48 -20.43 8.33 6.96
CA LEU A 48 -21.73 8.77 7.48
C LEU A 48 -21.62 9.41 8.87
N LEU A 49 -20.70 8.93 9.71
CA LEU A 49 -20.48 9.43 11.08
C LEU A 49 -19.48 10.58 11.15
N GLY A 50 -18.95 11.05 10.00
CA GLY A 50 -17.97 12.14 9.97
C GLY A 50 -16.61 11.78 10.61
N ALA A 51 -16.31 10.47 10.73
CA ALA A 51 -15.04 9.99 11.31
C ALA A 51 -13.87 10.04 10.31
N THR A 52 -14.13 10.44 9.08
CA THR A 52 -13.11 10.64 8.04
C THR A 52 -12.46 12.01 8.16
N VAL A 53 -11.32 12.16 7.49
CA VAL A 53 -10.58 13.44 7.47
C VAL A 53 -11.43 14.58 6.94
N ASP A 54 -11.44 15.70 7.66
CA ASP A 54 -11.93 16.97 7.14
C ASP A 54 -10.86 17.61 6.24
N TRP A 55 -10.92 17.30 4.95
CA TRP A 55 -9.97 17.75 3.94
C TRP A 55 -9.88 19.28 3.81
N LYS A 56 -10.95 20.01 4.17
CA LYS A 56 -11.01 21.48 4.09
C LYS A 56 -10.18 22.18 5.15
N LYS A 57 -9.89 21.49 6.26
CA LYS A 57 -9.05 22.01 7.35
C LYS A 57 -7.56 21.84 7.13
N LEU A 58 -7.15 21.09 6.11
CA LEU A 58 -5.75 20.86 5.77
C LEU A 58 -5.14 22.07 5.02
N GLY A 59 -3.82 22.03 4.79
CA GLY A 59 -3.14 22.99 3.93
C GLY A 59 -3.64 22.90 2.47
N LYS A 60 -3.36 23.96 1.70
CA LYS A 60 -3.93 24.13 0.35
C LYS A 60 -3.29 23.25 -0.72
N TRP A 61 -2.11 22.71 -0.47
CA TRP A 61 -1.35 21.95 -1.45
C TRP A 61 -1.25 20.47 -1.10
N ALA A 62 -1.34 19.63 -2.11
CA ALA A 62 -1.08 18.20 -2.02
C ALA A 62 0.09 17.82 -2.93
N ILE A 63 1.08 17.11 -2.38
CA ILE A 63 2.22 16.59 -3.11
C ILE A 63 1.95 15.13 -3.49
N VAL A 64 2.14 14.79 -4.76
CA VAL A 64 2.00 13.41 -5.25
C VAL A 64 3.24 12.99 -6.01
N THR A 65 3.95 11.97 -5.53
CA THR A 65 5.10 11.38 -6.22
C THR A 65 4.64 10.25 -7.15
N GLY A 66 5.31 10.11 -8.31
CA GLY A 66 4.89 9.14 -9.34
C GLY A 66 3.52 9.48 -9.94
N SER A 67 3.24 10.76 -10.15
CA SER A 67 1.93 11.33 -10.46
C SER A 67 1.51 11.25 -11.94
N THR A 68 2.34 10.72 -12.82
CA THR A 68 2.09 10.72 -14.28
C THR A 68 1.21 9.57 -14.77
N ASP A 69 1.04 8.51 -13.95
CA ASP A 69 0.27 7.32 -14.34
C ASP A 69 -0.32 6.59 -13.11
N GLY A 70 -1.22 5.66 -13.36
CA GLY A 70 -1.73 4.69 -12.40
C GLY A 70 -2.29 5.31 -11.12
N ILE A 71 -1.92 4.73 -9.97
CA ILE A 71 -2.41 5.13 -8.65
C ILE A 71 -2.06 6.58 -8.33
N GLY A 72 -0.84 7.04 -8.67
CA GLY A 72 -0.41 8.41 -8.39
C GLY A 72 -1.22 9.45 -9.16
N LYS A 73 -1.45 9.24 -10.47
CA LYS A 73 -2.32 10.12 -11.27
C LYS A 73 -3.75 10.14 -10.73
N ALA A 74 -4.27 8.98 -10.31
CA ALA A 74 -5.60 8.89 -9.72
C ALA A 74 -5.70 9.64 -8.38
N TYR A 75 -4.67 9.58 -7.51
CA TYR A 75 -4.60 10.39 -6.29
C TYR A 75 -4.55 11.89 -6.59
N ALA A 76 -3.70 12.31 -7.54
CA ALA A 76 -3.60 13.72 -7.94
C ALA A 76 -4.97 14.28 -8.36
N LYS A 77 -5.70 13.55 -9.21
CA LYS A 77 -7.06 13.93 -9.63
C LYS A 77 -8.07 13.91 -8.48
N ALA A 78 -8.00 12.90 -7.61
CA ALA A 78 -8.94 12.79 -6.48
C ALA A 78 -8.74 13.94 -5.46
N LEU A 79 -7.50 14.36 -5.22
CA LEU A 79 -7.16 15.49 -4.35
C LEU A 79 -7.51 16.83 -5.01
N ALA A 80 -7.26 16.99 -6.31
CA ALA A 80 -7.70 18.16 -7.08
C ALA A 80 -9.23 18.33 -7.02
N LYS A 81 -9.98 17.24 -7.16
CA LYS A 81 -11.44 17.24 -7.01
C LYS A 81 -11.91 17.70 -5.61
N LYS A 82 -11.07 17.54 -4.58
CA LYS A 82 -11.33 18.04 -3.22
C LYS A 82 -10.91 19.51 -3.03
N GLY A 83 -10.36 20.15 -4.07
CA GLY A 83 -9.96 21.56 -4.06
C GLY A 83 -8.49 21.82 -3.70
N PHE A 84 -7.65 20.78 -3.61
CA PHE A 84 -6.22 20.97 -3.40
C PHE A 84 -5.53 21.45 -4.69
N ASN A 85 -4.59 22.36 -4.57
CA ASN A 85 -3.56 22.58 -5.56
C ASN A 85 -2.59 21.40 -5.53
N ILE A 86 -2.03 20.99 -6.66
CA ILE A 86 -1.27 19.75 -6.77
C ILE A 86 0.18 19.99 -7.17
N VAL A 87 1.13 19.53 -6.35
CA VAL A 87 2.53 19.38 -6.76
C VAL A 87 2.69 17.98 -7.36
N LEU A 88 2.97 17.95 -8.66
CA LEU A 88 3.15 16.72 -9.44
C LEU A 88 4.65 16.42 -9.54
N ILE A 89 5.10 15.31 -8.98
CA ILE A 89 6.51 14.92 -9.01
C ILE A 89 6.69 13.58 -9.74
N SER A 90 7.51 13.57 -10.81
CA SER A 90 7.88 12.38 -11.57
C SER A 90 9.09 12.67 -12.48
N ARG A 91 9.55 11.66 -13.27
CA ARG A 91 10.75 11.78 -14.11
C ARG A 91 10.58 12.59 -15.37
N THR A 92 9.44 12.40 -16.03
CA THR A 92 9.23 12.87 -17.41
C THR A 92 8.44 14.15 -17.41
N PHE A 93 9.09 15.27 -17.75
CA PHE A 93 8.50 16.60 -17.70
C PHE A 93 7.25 16.72 -18.58
N GLU A 94 7.28 16.24 -19.83
CA GLU A 94 6.17 16.36 -20.79
C GLU A 94 4.92 15.61 -20.32
N LYS A 95 5.12 14.46 -19.63
CA LYS A 95 4.00 13.72 -19.03
C LYS A 95 3.42 14.45 -17.82
N LEU A 96 4.28 15.09 -17.03
CA LEU A 96 3.83 15.91 -15.89
C LEU A 96 3.00 17.09 -16.38
N GLU A 97 3.46 17.82 -17.40
CA GLU A 97 2.71 18.93 -18.01
C GLU A 97 1.35 18.49 -18.55
N THR A 98 1.32 17.35 -19.27
CA THR A 98 0.05 16.79 -19.77
C THR A 98 -0.93 16.55 -18.63
N VAL A 99 -0.48 15.97 -17.51
CA VAL A 99 -1.33 15.71 -16.33
C VAL A 99 -1.71 17.01 -15.63
N ALA A 100 -0.80 17.99 -15.56
CA ALA A 100 -1.05 19.31 -14.98
C ALA A 100 -2.18 20.02 -15.71
N GLN A 101 -2.08 20.14 -17.04
CA GLN A 101 -3.12 20.75 -17.89
C GLN A 101 -4.47 20.03 -17.76
N GLU A 102 -4.46 18.68 -17.71
CA GLU A 102 -5.68 17.90 -17.50
C GLU A 102 -6.34 18.21 -16.16
N ILE A 103 -5.57 18.36 -15.09
CA ILE A 103 -6.04 18.66 -13.74
C ILE A 103 -6.58 20.10 -13.66
N GLU A 104 -5.83 21.08 -14.16
CA GLU A 104 -6.22 22.49 -14.14
C GLU A 104 -7.52 22.72 -14.91
N LYS A 105 -7.62 22.12 -16.12
CA LYS A 105 -8.83 22.20 -16.95
C LYS A 105 -10.05 21.57 -16.29
N SER A 106 -9.85 20.45 -15.54
CA SER A 106 -10.97 19.66 -15.01
C SER A 106 -11.44 20.12 -13.63
N TYR A 107 -10.58 20.73 -12.82
CA TYR A 107 -10.85 20.99 -11.41
C TYR A 107 -10.64 22.45 -10.96
N SER A 108 -10.19 23.33 -11.84
CA SER A 108 -9.95 24.77 -11.54
C SER A 108 -9.02 25.00 -10.34
N VAL A 109 -8.00 24.15 -10.17
CA VAL A 109 -6.94 24.25 -9.17
C VAL A 109 -5.62 24.57 -9.84
N LYS A 110 -4.63 25.04 -9.07
CA LYS A 110 -3.27 25.27 -9.57
C LYS A 110 -2.47 23.98 -9.51
N THR A 111 -1.53 23.81 -10.45
CA THR A 111 -0.55 22.74 -10.41
C THR A 111 0.87 23.32 -10.39
N LYS A 112 1.80 22.52 -9.84
CA LYS A 112 3.24 22.77 -9.89
C LYS A 112 3.93 21.47 -10.31
N VAL A 113 4.78 21.55 -11.32
CA VAL A 113 5.48 20.39 -11.89
C VAL A 113 6.92 20.38 -11.40
N VAL A 114 7.37 19.23 -10.87
CA VAL A 114 8.75 19.02 -10.42
C VAL A 114 9.28 17.74 -11.08
N ALA A 115 10.15 17.91 -12.09
CA ALA A 115 10.72 16.79 -12.83
C ALA A 115 12.00 16.29 -12.16
N VAL A 116 11.94 15.16 -11.48
CA VAL A 116 13.08 14.51 -10.81
C VAL A 116 13.03 12.99 -10.96
N ASP A 117 14.19 12.35 -11.01
CA ASP A 117 14.32 10.89 -11.03
C ASP A 117 14.77 10.38 -9.67
N PHE A 118 13.89 9.67 -8.96
CA PHE A 118 14.13 9.12 -7.63
C PHE A 118 15.14 7.95 -7.60
N THR A 119 15.65 7.50 -8.74
CA THR A 119 16.78 6.56 -8.82
C THR A 119 18.13 7.26 -8.75
N LYS A 120 18.16 8.59 -8.88
CA LYS A 120 19.39 9.42 -8.80
C LYS A 120 19.74 9.77 -7.35
N ASP A 121 20.83 10.48 -7.19
CA ASP A 121 21.39 10.79 -5.89
C ASP A 121 20.61 11.87 -5.12
N VAL A 122 21.12 12.25 -3.94
CA VAL A 122 20.39 12.99 -2.90
C VAL A 122 20.02 14.43 -3.29
N ASP A 123 20.69 15.00 -4.27
CA ASP A 123 20.52 16.41 -4.71
C ASP A 123 19.08 16.70 -5.19
N ILE A 124 18.36 15.68 -5.64
CA ILE A 124 16.95 15.83 -6.05
C ILE A 124 16.06 16.34 -4.91
N TYR A 125 16.37 16.02 -3.66
CA TYR A 125 15.56 16.45 -2.51
C TYR A 125 15.76 17.92 -2.18
N ASP A 126 16.91 18.51 -2.50
CA ASP A 126 17.13 19.94 -2.38
C ASP A 126 16.43 20.73 -3.48
N ILE A 127 16.32 20.14 -4.70
CA ILE A 127 15.46 20.67 -5.75
C ILE A 127 14.02 20.68 -5.28
N ILE A 128 13.50 19.52 -4.81
CA ILE A 128 12.13 19.42 -4.33
C ILE A 128 11.87 20.39 -3.19
N ARG A 129 12.78 20.51 -2.21
CA ARG A 129 12.65 21.42 -1.06
C ARG A 129 12.42 22.84 -1.52
N ARG A 130 13.28 23.37 -2.41
CA ARG A 130 13.17 24.74 -2.96
C ARG A 130 11.85 24.98 -3.67
N GLU A 131 11.32 23.94 -4.33
CA GLU A 131 10.05 24.04 -5.05
C GLU A 131 8.81 24.03 -4.16
N ILE A 132 8.93 23.56 -2.91
CA ILE A 132 7.78 23.40 -2.01
C ILE A 132 7.87 24.22 -0.72
N GLU A 133 8.97 24.92 -0.45
CA GLU A 133 9.23 25.59 0.84
C GLU A 133 8.19 26.67 1.20
N ASP A 134 7.64 27.37 0.20
CA ASP A 134 6.62 28.43 0.40
C ASP A 134 5.18 27.89 0.33
N LEU A 135 5.00 26.57 0.23
CA LEU A 135 3.67 25.99 0.05
C LEU A 135 3.05 25.53 1.37
N ASP A 136 1.78 25.85 1.57
CA ASP A 136 0.96 25.34 2.67
C ASP A 136 0.55 23.88 2.38
N ILE A 137 1.41 22.93 2.77
CA ILE A 137 1.30 21.51 2.42
C ILE A 137 0.37 20.80 3.41
N GLY A 138 -0.80 20.36 2.92
CA GLY A 138 -1.76 19.59 3.70
C GLY A 138 -1.68 18.08 3.49
N VAL A 139 -1.21 17.63 2.31
CA VAL A 139 -1.18 16.20 1.95
C VAL A 139 0.13 15.84 1.25
N LEU A 140 0.68 14.68 1.61
CA LEU A 140 1.76 14.00 0.87
C LEU A 140 1.31 12.60 0.47
N VAL A 141 1.44 12.26 -0.81
CA VAL A 141 1.24 10.89 -1.32
C VAL A 141 2.58 10.36 -1.83
N ASN A 142 3.23 9.51 -1.04
CA ASN A 142 4.40 8.76 -1.44
C ASN A 142 3.97 7.53 -2.24
N ASN A 143 3.91 7.69 -3.55
CA ASN A 143 3.43 6.65 -4.46
C ASN A 143 4.52 6.14 -5.42
N ILE A 144 5.67 6.84 -5.52
CA ILE A 144 6.75 6.35 -6.37
C ILE A 144 7.15 4.92 -5.99
N GLY A 145 7.47 4.12 -6.99
CA GLY A 145 7.95 2.76 -6.75
C GLY A 145 8.35 2.08 -8.05
N MET A 146 9.18 1.06 -7.89
CA MET A 146 9.64 0.17 -8.95
C MET A 146 9.35 -1.28 -8.55
N SER A 147 9.12 -2.13 -9.55
CA SER A 147 8.95 -3.57 -9.38
C SER A 147 9.65 -4.31 -10.50
N TYR A 148 9.84 -5.60 -10.33
CA TYR A 148 10.35 -6.49 -11.37
C TYR A 148 9.50 -6.39 -12.64
N LYS A 149 10.15 -6.52 -13.79
CA LYS A 149 9.44 -6.60 -15.07
C LYS A 149 8.48 -7.79 -15.12
N TYR A 150 8.85 -8.88 -14.43
CA TYR A 150 8.09 -10.11 -14.18
C TYR A 150 8.68 -10.83 -12.97
N ALA A 151 7.94 -11.76 -12.36
CA ALA A 151 8.42 -12.57 -11.24
C ALA A 151 9.66 -13.39 -11.65
N GLU A 152 10.78 -13.25 -10.90
CA GLU A 152 12.05 -13.88 -11.25
C GLU A 152 12.92 -14.16 -10.01
N TYR A 153 13.82 -15.12 -10.12
CA TYR A 153 14.84 -15.38 -9.11
C TYR A 153 15.76 -14.18 -8.93
N LEU A 154 16.20 -13.94 -7.69
CA LEU A 154 16.99 -12.75 -7.34
C LEU A 154 18.23 -12.57 -8.21
N THR A 155 18.94 -13.66 -8.47
CA THR A 155 20.17 -13.67 -9.30
C THR A 155 19.91 -13.57 -10.81
N LYS A 156 18.65 -13.69 -11.23
CA LYS A 156 18.24 -13.64 -12.64
C LYS A 156 17.43 -12.40 -13.00
N ILE A 157 17.38 -11.40 -12.12
CA ILE A 157 16.76 -10.12 -12.42
C ILE A 157 17.57 -9.42 -13.53
N VAL A 158 16.86 -8.87 -14.50
CA VAL A 158 17.48 -8.07 -15.57
C VAL A 158 18.13 -6.85 -14.95
N ASP A 159 19.39 -6.56 -15.31
CA ASP A 159 20.21 -5.48 -14.75
C ASP A 159 20.32 -5.54 -13.21
N GLY A 160 20.37 -6.76 -12.65
CA GLY A 160 20.12 -7.11 -11.27
C GLY A 160 20.72 -6.18 -10.20
N VAL A 161 22.03 -5.85 -10.28
CA VAL A 161 22.68 -4.96 -9.30
C VAL A 161 22.12 -3.53 -9.43
N GLN A 162 22.14 -2.97 -10.65
CA GLN A 162 21.63 -1.60 -10.88
C GLN A 162 20.14 -1.50 -10.54
N PHE A 163 19.34 -2.49 -10.94
CA PHE A 163 17.92 -2.54 -10.57
C PHE A 163 17.73 -2.58 -9.04
N SER A 164 18.60 -3.31 -8.33
CA SER A 164 18.54 -3.39 -6.86
C SER A 164 18.74 -2.01 -6.22
N ASP A 165 19.77 -1.29 -6.64
CA ASP A 165 20.08 0.05 -6.14
C ASP A 165 18.95 1.04 -6.47
N ASP A 166 18.48 1.03 -7.71
CA ASP A 166 17.38 1.88 -8.16
C ASP A 166 16.08 1.57 -7.40
N CYS A 167 15.80 0.28 -7.14
CA CYS A 167 14.64 -0.16 -6.39
C CYS A 167 14.67 0.33 -4.94
N VAL A 168 15.83 0.26 -4.29
CA VAL A 168 16.03 0.79 -2.93
C VAL A 168 15.86 2.31 -2.91
N LYS A 169 16.51 3.02 -3.82
CA LYS A 169 16.38 4.48 -3.94
C LYS A 169 14.91 4.89 -4.18
N ALA A 170 14.25 4.27 -5.17
CA ALA A 170 12.90 4.64 -5.55
C ALA A 170 11.82 4.22 -4.53
N ASN A 171 11.94 3.05 -3.88
CA ASN A 171 10.90 2.54 -3.00
C ASN A 171 11.10 2.91 -1.53
N ILE A 172 12.35 2.97 -1.07
CA ILE A 172 12.70 3.18 0.35
C ILE A 172 13.14 4.62 0.58
N THR A 173 14.24 5.04 -0.07
CA THR A 173 14.85 6.35 0.16
C THR A 173 13.87 7.47 -0.17
N SER A 174 13.13 7.36 -1.28
CA SER A 174 12.15 8.36 -1.68
C SER A 174 11.06 8.56 -0.62
N CYS A 175 10.46 7.47 -0.14
CA CYS A 175 9.40 7.53 0.87
C CYS A 175 9.91 8.16 2.18
N THR A 176 11.09 7.74 2.64
CA THR A 176 11.71 8.26 3.86
C THR A 176 12.04 9.74 3.74
N ARG A 177 12.78 10.13 2.68
CA ARG A 177 13.22 11.51 2.48
C ARG A 177 12.06 12.48 2.25
N MET A 178 11.07 12.10 1.45
CA MET A 178 9.88 12.94 1.24
C MET A 178 9.07 13.10 2.53
N THR A 179 8.93 12.04 3.34
CA THR A 179 8.29 12.12 4.66
C THR A 179 9.05 13.07 5.58
N MET A 180 10.38 12.93 5.69
CA MET A 180 11.23 13.82 6.50
C MET A 180 11.20 15.27 6.03
N LEU A 181 11.01 15.51 4.73
CA LEU A 181 10.96 16.85 4.16
C LEU A 181 9.65 17.58 4.52
N VAL A 182 8.52 16.87 4.51
CA VAL A 182 7.19 17.46 4.68
C VAL A 182 6.72 17.44 6.14
N LEU A 183 7.11 16.41 6.90
CA LEU A 183 6.64 16.19 8.26
C LEU A 183 6.87 17.37 9.23
N PRO A 184 8.04 18.07 9.23
CA PRO A 184 8.27 19.24 10.09
C PRO A 184 7.31 20.39 9.81
N VAL A 185 6.89 20.59 8.55
CA VAL A 185 5.91 21.61 8.18
C VAL A 185 4.54 21.25 8.73
N MET A 186 4.11 20.00 8.58
CA MET A 186 2.85 19.50 9.13
C MET A 186 2.84 19.53 10.66
N GLU A 187 3.96 19.19 11.30
CA GLU A 187 4.10 19.25 12.76
C GLU A 187 3.93 20.67 13.29
N LYS A 188 4.56 21.66 12.65
CA LYS A 188 4.39 23.07 13.00
C LYS A 188 2.94 23.56 12.84
N LEU A 189 2.22 23.01 11.85
CA LEU A 189 0.80 23.35 11.61
C LEU A 189 -0.15 22.54 12.50
N GLY A 190 0.31 21.48 13.18
CA GLY A 190 -0.53 20.59 13.99
C GLY A 190 -1.56 19.81 13.16
N LYS A 191 -1.34 19.64 11.86
CA LYS A 191 -2.27 18.96 10.95
C LYS A 191 -1.57 18.54 9.66
N GLY A 192 -1.98 17.43 9.10
CA GLY A 192 -1.46 16.92 7.84
C GLY A 192 -1.88 15.48 7.56
N VAL A 193 -1.74 15.06 6.32
CA VAL A 193 -1.99 13.68 5.88
C VAL A 193 -0.83 13.18 5.04
N ILE A 194 -0.26 12.05 5.41
CA ILE A 194 0.78 11.35 4.64
C ILE A 194 0.26 9.96 4.28
N LEU A 195 0.20 9.68 2.98
CA LEU A 195 -0.23 8.39 2.44
C LEU A 195 0.98 7.69 1.79
N ASN A 196 1.43 6.59 2.36
CA ASN A 196 2.56 5.82 1.87
C ASN A 196 2.08 4.57 1.15
N VAL A 197 2.27 4.51 -0.17
CA VAL A 197 1.81 3.38 -1.00
C VAL A 197 2.79 2.22 -0.91
N SER A 198 2.40 1.21 -0.14
CA SER A 198 3.05 -0.08 -0.02
C SER A 198 2.45 -1.12 -1.00
N SER A 199 2.14 -2.34 -0.56
CA SER A 199 1.55 -3.43 -1.35
C SER A 199 1.04 -4.53 -0.44
N LEU A 200 0.10 -5.37 -0.90
CA LEU A 200 -0.23 -6.65 -0.26
C LEU A 200 0.98 -7.58 -0.13
N SER A 201 2.00 -7.46 -1.01
CA SER A 201 3.27 -8.19 -0.90
C SER A 201 4.09 -7.82 0.34
N ALA A 202 3.69 -6.80 1.10
CA ALA A 202 4.30 -6.44 2.38
C ALA A 202 3.74 -7.22 3.58
N LEU A 203 2.79 -8.13 3.38
CA LEU A 203 2.21 -8.92 4.47
C LEU A 203 3.05 -10.15 4.80
N SER A 204 3.67 -10.77 3.80
CA SER A 204 4.56 -11.94 3.98
C SER A 204 5.69 -11.92 2.95
N PRO A 205 6.80 -12.65 3.20
CA PRO A 205 7.85 -12.81 2.20
C PRO A 205 7.29 -13.37 0.90
N MET A 206 7.69 -12.78 -0.23
CA MET A 206 7.18 -13.16 -1.56
C MET A 206 8.33 -13.68 -2.43
N PRO A 207 8.53 -15.00 -2.53
CA PRO A 207 9.52 -15.57 -3.45
C PRO A 207 9.31 -15.09 -4.88
N LEU A 208 10.37 -14.94 -5.65
CA LEU A 208 10.39 -14.39 -7.02
C LEU A 208 10.03 -12.90 -7.14
N LEU A 209 9.69 -12.24 -6.03
CA LEU A 209 9.55 -10.79 -5.86
C LEU A 209 10.24 -10.32 -4.57
N SER A 210 11.25 -11.02 -4.11
CA SER A 210 11.90 -10.87 -2.81
C SER A 210 12.32 -9.42 -2.51
N LEU A 211 13.08 -8.79 -3.40
CA LEU A 211 13.54 -7.41 -3.22
C LEU A 211 12.37 -6.43 -3.18
N TYR A 212 11.42 -6.54 -4.12
CA TYR A 212 10.23 -5.67 -4.13
C TYR A 212 9.42 -5.80 -2.85
N SER A 213 9.10 -7.04 -2.43
CA SER A 213 8.32 -7.26 -1.20
C SER A 213 9.05 -6.72 0.03
N ALA A 214 10.37 -6.90 0.12
CA ALA A 214 11.19 -6.34 1.20
C ALA A 214 11.11 -4.80 1.26
N THR A 215 11.18 -4.12 0.10
CA THR A 215 11.02 -2.65 0.08
C THR A 215 9.62 -2.22 0.52
N LYS A 216 8.59 -3.00 0.19
CA LYS A 216 7.21 -2.69 0.57
C LYS A 216 6.91 -2.98 2.06
N VAL A 217 7.59 -3.98 2.65
CA VAL A 217 7.60 -4.18 4.12
C VAL A 217 8.22 -2.98 4.82
N TYR A 218 9.37 -2.48 4.35
CA TYR A 218 10.00 -1.28 4.89
C TYR A 218 9.01 -0.10 4.93
N VAL A 219 8.36 0.21 3.81
CA VAL A 219 7.39 1.32 3.72
C VAL A 219 6.25 1.12 4.72
N LYS A 220 5.72 -0.11 4.83
CA LYS A 220 4.66 -0.45 5.79
C LYS A 220 5.13 -0.20 7.23
N PHE A 221 6.27 -0.74 7.63
CA PHE A 221 6.78 -0.64 9.01
C PHE A 221 7.12 0.79 9.38
N LEU A 222 7.83 1.51 8.50
CA LEU A 222 8.11 2.93 8.70
C LEU A 222 6.81 3.73 8.93
N THR A 223 5.80 3.50 8.08
CA THR A 223 4.52 4.20 8.17
C THR A 223 3.81 3.95 9.48
N GLU A 224 3.77 2.69 9.93
CA GLU A 224 3.10 2.28 11.18
C GLU A 224 3.81 2.88 12.41
N ALA A 225 5.14 2.90 12.41
CA ALA A 225 5.94 3.50 13.48
C ALA A 225 5.76 5.03 13.54
N VAL A 226 5.95 5.71 12.41
CA VAL A 226 5.81 7.18 12.33
C VAL A 226 4.37 7.63 12.59
N HIS A 227 3.37 6.83 12.21
CA HIS A 227 1.97 7.08 12.59
C HIS A 227 1.82 7.19 14.11
N ASP A 228 2.38 6.25 14.86
CA ASP A 228 2.27 6.23 16.33
C ASP A 228 2.99 7.41 16.98
N GLU A 229 4.14 7.81 16.44
CA GLU A 229 4.93 8.96 16.89
C GLU A 229 4.19 10.30 16.71
N TYR A 230 3.37 10.44 15.65
CA TYR A 230 2.80 11.73 15.23
C TYR A 230 1.28 11.84 15.34
N LYS A 231 0.56 10.75 15.67
CA LYS A 231 -0.91 10.78 15.83
C LYS A 231 -1.41 11.78 16.87
N SER A 232 -0.66 11.96 17.97
CA SER A 232 -0.97 12.94 19.02
C SER A 232 -0.73 14.39 18.60
N LYS A 233 0.00 14.61 17.51
CA LYS A 233 0.31 15.92 16.93
C LYS A 233 -0.67 16.32 15.82
N GLY A 234 -1.78 15.59 15.67
CA GLY A 234 -2.82 15.88 14.66
C GLY A 234 -2.43 15.47 13.23
N ILE A 235 -1.38 14.66 13.04
CA ILE A 235 -0.91 14.23 11.72
C ILE A 235 -1.36 12.79 11.48
N ILE A 236 -2.05 12.58 10.35
CA ILE A 236 -2.51 11.27 9.92
C ILE A 236 -1.48 10.68 8.96
N ILE A 237 -0.91 9.54 9.30
CA ILE A 237 0.03 8.82 8.45
C ILE A 237 -0.53 7.43 8.20
N GLN A 238 -0.76 7.06 6.93
CA GLN A 238 -1.45 5.82 6.57
C GLN A 238 -0.63 5.00 5.58
N ALA A 239 -0.50 3.70 5.86
CA ALA A 239 0.01 2.71 4.93
C ALA A 239 -1.12 2.24 3.99
N VAL A 240 -0.92 2.41 2.70
CA VAL A 240 -1.85 1.96 1.65
C VAL A 240 -1.28 0.72 0.99
N LEU A 241 -1.97 -0.42 1.11
CA LEU A 241 -1.51 -1.73 0.62
C LEU A 241 -2.40 -2.25 -0.52
N PRO A 242 -2.22 -1.75 -1.76
CA PRO A 242 -2.98 -2.27 -2.88
C PRO A 242 -2.66 -3.74 -3.20
N GLY A 243 -3.66 -4.47 -3.67
CA GLY A 243 -3.47 -5.68 -4.48
C GLY A 243 -3.13 -5.31 -5.91
N PHE A 244 -3.52 -6.12 -6.87
CA PHE A 244 -3.30 -5.80 -8.28
C PHE A 244 -4.23 -4.66 -8.75
N VAL A 245 -3.61 -3.57 -9.20
CA VAL A 245 -4.30 -2.43 -9.85
C VAL A 245 -3.86 -2.37 -11.30
N SER A 246 -4.79 -2.14 -12.22
CA SER A 246 -4.53 -2.07 -13.67
C SER A 246 -3.74 -0.80 -14.00
N THR A 247 -2.42 -0.93 -14.08
CA THR A 247 -1.46 0.15 -14.33
C THR A 247 -0.40 -0.30 -15.32
N ASN A 248 0.40 0.64 -15.83
CA ASN A 248 1.58 0.31 -16.65
C ASN A 248 2.62 -0.53 -15.90
N MET A 249 2.69 -0.42 -14.57
CA MET A 249 3.58 -1.25 -13.75
C MET A 249 3.11 -2.71 -13.69
N SER A 250 1.85 -2.96 -13.40
CA SER A 250 1.29 -4.31 -13.26
C SER A 250 1.05 -5.00 -14.60
N LYS A 251 0.81 -4.23 -15.67
CA LYS A 251 0.42 -4.68 -17.03
C LYS A 251 -0.78 -5.63 -17.03
N MET A 252 -1.58 -5.60 -15.97
CA MET A 252 -2.78 -6.42 -15.84
C MET A 252 -4.01 -5.67 -16.37
N ARG A 253 -4.91 -6.43 -17.02
CA ARG A 253 -6.22 -5.89 -17.42
C ARG A 253 -7.15 -5.85 -16.21
N PRO A 254 -8.11 -4.92 -16.17
CA PRO A 254 -9.14 -4.90 -15.14
C PRO A 254 -9.88 -6.24 -15.07
N SER A 255 -10.14 -6.73 -13.85
CA SER A 255 -10.86 -7.96 -13.56
C SER A 255 -11.52 -7.85 -12.18
N PHE A 256 -12.21 -8.88 -11.72
CA PHE A 256 -12.77 -8.89 -10.37
C PHE A 256 -11.72 -8.62 -9.27
N THR A 257 -10.51 -9.17 -9.41
CA THR A 257 -9.41 -9.01 -8.45
C THR A 257 -8.43 -7.89 -8.80
N THR A 258 -8.58 -7.26 -9.96
CA THR A 258 -7.69 -6.19 -10.45
C THR A 258 -8.55 -4.97 -10.78
N CYS A 259 -8.58 -4.00 -9.90
CA CYS A 259 -9.38 -2.78 -10.11
C CYS A 259 -8.63 -1.72 -10.93
N THR A 260 -9.35 -0.70 -11.42
CA THR A 260 -8.73 0.49 -12.01
C THR A 260 -8.11 1.39 -10.92
N PRO A 261 -7.14 2.24 -11.26
CA PRO A 261 -6.56 3.21 -10.32
C PRO A 261 -7.60 4.12 -9.67
N GLU A 262 -8.56 4.61 -10.43
CA GLU A 262 -9.63 5.49 -9.96
C GLU A 262 -10.54 4.78 -8.96
N ALA A 263 -10.94 3.54 -9.26
CA ALA A 263 -11.74 2.73 -8.35
C ALA A 263 -10.98 2.43 -7.06
N PHE A 264 -9.68 2.11 -7.16
CA PHE A 264 -8.83 1.90 -5.99
C PHE A 264 -8.77 3.14 -5.10
N VAL A 265 -8.39 4.30 -5.67
CA VAL A 265 -8.22 5.55 -4.93
C VAL A 265 -9.52 6.04 -4.32
N LYS A 266 -10.65 5.91 -5.03
CA LYS A 266 -11.99 6.23 -4.50
C LYS A 266 -12.26 5.55 -3.15
N TRP A 267 -11.90 4.27 -3.02
CA TRP A 267 -12.08 3.51 -1.78
C TRP A 267 -10.99 3.78 -0.75
N ALA A 268 -9.73 3.92 -1.18
CA ALA A 268 -8.63 4.23 -0.28
C ALA A 268 -8.83 5.57 0.44
N MET A 269 -9.29 6.60 -0.26
CA MET A 269 -9.57 7.92 0.31
C MET A 269 -10.64 7.90 1.41
N LYS A 270 -11.57 6.96 1.40
CA LYS A 270 -12.59 6.80 2.45
C LYS A 270 -12.01 6.26 3.77
N SER A 271 -10.86 5.61 3.74
CA SER A 271 -10.23 5.02 4.91
C SER A 271 -9.25 5.96 5.62
N VAL A 272 -8.96 7.13 5.03
CA VAL A 272 -8.00 8.09 5.59
C VAL A 272 -8.54 8.66 6.91
N GLY A 273 -7.73 8.58 7.95
CA GLY A 273 -8.12 8.97 9.31
C GLY A 273 -8.86 7.89 10.10
N VAL A 274 -9.30 6.81 9.43
CA VAL A 274 -10.06 5.70 10.06
C VAL A 274 -9.17 4.48 10.31
N GLU A 275 -8.29 4.17 9.39
CA GLU A 275 -7.37 3.03 9.46
C GLU A 275 -5.93 3.51 9.34
N MET A 276 -5.04 3.05 10.22
CA MET A 276 -3.59 3.25 10.07
C MET A 276 -3.05 2.52 8.83
N ARG A 277 -3.64 1.35 8.52
CA ARG A 277 -3.31 0.54 7.36
C ARG A 277 -4.58 0.20 6.60
N THR A 278 -4.60 0.46 5.29
CA THR A 278 -5.72 0.15 4.43
C THR A 278 -5.33 -0.68 3.22
N TYR A 279 -6.22 -1.56 2.79
CA TYR A 279 -6.11 -2.27 1.51
C TYR A 279 -6.87 -1.53 0.38
N GLY A 280 -7.51 -0.39 0.69
CA GLY A 280 -8.26 0.41 -0.25
C GLY A 280 -9.50 -0.31 -0.79
N TYR A 281 -9.43 -0.85 -1.99
CA TYR A 281 -10.55 -1.47 -2.70
C TYR A 281 -11.16 -2.68 -1.95
N PRO A 282 -12.50 -2.86 -1.92
CA PRO A 282 -13.15 -3.91 -1.12
C PRO A 282 -12.63 -5.34 -1.36
N VAL A 283 -12.41 -5.71 -2.61
CA VAL A 283 -11.83 -7.04 -2.94
C VAL A 283 -10.40 -7.17 -2.43
N HIS A 284 -9.60 -6.10 -2.48
CA HIS A 284 -8.26 -6.11 -1.89
C HIS A 284 -8.31 -6.20 -0.36
N LYS A 285 -9.32 -5.59 0.29
CA LYS A 285 -9.56 -5.77 1.74
C LYS A 285 -9.82 -7.24 2.08
N LEU A 286 -10.69 -7.90 1.31
CA LEU A 286 -10.94 -9.32 1.48
C LEU A 286 -9.67 -10.16 1.29
N GLN A 287 -8.92 -9.90 0.22
CA GLN A 287 -7.62 -10.56 -0.04
C GLN A 287 -6.63 -10.34 1.11
N GLY A 288 -6.49 -9.09 1.59
CA GLY A 288 -5.62 -8.76 2.71
C GLY A 288 -6.01 -9.49 4.00
N TYR A 289 -7.28 -9.53 4.35
CA TYR A 289 -7.76 -10.24 5.54
C TYR A 289 -7.57 -11.76 5.43
N ILE A 290 -7.80 -12.34 4.24
CA ILE A 290 -7.51 -13.76 4.00
C ILE A 290 -6.01 -14.02 4.17
N GLN A 291 -5.15 -13.19 3.58
CA GLN A 291 -3.71 -13.35 3.67
C GLN A 291 -3.21 -13.18 5.12
N GLU A 292 -3.73 -12.20 5.88
CA GLU A 292 -3.44 -12.05 7.32
C GLU A 292 -3.85 -13.30 8.12
N ALA A 293 -5.01 -13.87 7.82
CA ALA A 293 -5.48 -15.10 8.46
C ALA A 293 -4.57 -16.28 8.12
N LEU A 294 -4.20 -16.45 6.84
CA LEU A 294 -3.27 -17.51 6.42
C LEU A 294 -1.92 -17.38 7.14
N ILE A 295 -1.35 -16.17 7.21
CA ILE A 295 -0.09 -15.91 7.91
C ILE A 295 -0.20 -16.23 9.41
N GLN A 296 -1.33 -15.95 10.01
CA GLN A 296 -1.54 -16.17 11.45
C GLN A 296 -1.76 -17.63 11.81
N TYR A 297 -2.42 -18.42 10.96
CA TYR A 297 -2.88 -19.77 11.31
C TYR A 297 -2.15 -20.90 10.61
N LEU A 298 -1.45 -20.63 9.50
CA LEU A 298 -0.68 -21.64 8.79
C LEU A 298 0.81 -21.56 9.17
N PRO A 299 1.53 -22.68 9.15
CA PRO A 299 2.99 -22.68 9.25
C PRO A 299 3.63 -21.78 8.20
N GLU A 300 4.70 -21.09 8.58
CA GLU A 300 5.42 -20.17 7.69
C GLU A 300 5.87 -20.84 6.37
N SER A 301 6.35 -22.09 6.47
CA SER A 301 6.76 -22.88 5.30
C SER A 301 5.63 -23.09 4.29
N LEU A 302 4.39 -23.27 4.76
CA LEU A 302 3.23 -23.44 3.89
C LEU A 302 2.85 -22.11 3.24
N ASN A 303 2.88 -20.99 3.99
CA ASN A 303 2.64 -19.65 3.44
C ASN A 303 3.65 -19.29 2.35
N LEU A 304 4.93 -19.58 2.58
CA LEU A 304 5.99 -19.39 1.58
C LEU A 304 5.76 -20.26 0.33
N SER A 305 5.35 -21.51 0.51
CA SER A 305 5.05 -22.42 -0.60
C SER A 305 3.89 -21.93 -1.45
N ILE A 306 2.82 -21.44 -0.83
CA ILE A 306 1.66 -20.85 -1.54
C ILE A 306 2.11 -19.62 -2.34
N GLY A 307 2.84 -18.69 -1.72
CA GLY A 307 3.37 -17.51 -2.39
C GLY A 307 4.30 -17.86 -3.55
N HIS A 308 5.19 -18.82 -3.36
CA HIS A 308 6.10 -19.30 -4.39
C HIS A 308 5.34 -19.91 -5.59
N SER A 309 4.39 -20.80 -5.33
CA SER A 309 3.57 -21.41 -6.37
C SER A 309 2.78 -20.39 -7.19
N MET A 310 2.22 -19.37 -6.52
CA MET A 310 1.51 -18.29 -7.19
C MET A 310 2.44 -17.49 -8.10
N MET A 311 3.63 -17.11 -7.63
CA MET A 311 4.59 -16.34 -8.41
C MET A 311 5.21 -17.16 -9.54
N GLN A 312 5.47 -18.45 -9.35
CA GLN A 312 5.87 -19.35 -10.41
C GLN A 312 4.82 -19.44 -11.53
N GLY A 313 3.53 -19.47 -11.16
CA GLY A 313 2.44 -19.44 -12.13
C GLY A 313 2.45 -18.16 -12.98
N ILE A 314 2.70 -17.00 -12.37
CA ILE A 314 2.85 -15.71 -13.05
C ILE A 314 4.09 -15.73 -13.97
N ARG A 315 5.23 -16.22 -13.47
CA ARG A 315 6.48 -16.34 -14.22
C ARG A 315 6.28 -17.22 -15.47
N LYS A 316 5.70 -18.41 -15.31
CA LYS A 316 5.43 -19.33 -16.43
C LYS A 316 4.54 -18.69 -17.50
N LYS A 317 3.50 -17.96 -17.11
CA LYS A 317 2.62 -17.23 -18.05
C LYS A 317 3.40 -16.16 -18.82
N TYR A 318 4.29 -15.42 -18.14
CA TYR A 318 5.11 -14.40 -18.78
C TYR A 318 6.08 -15.04 -19.78
N TYR A 319 6.80 -16.07 -19.37
CA TYR A 319 7.74 -16.81 -20.22
C TYR A 319 7.06 -17.35 -21.50
N LYS A 320 5.90 -18.02 -21.33
CA LYS A 320 5.10 -18.51 -22.47
C LYS A 320 4.68 -17.38 -23.42
N LYS A 321 4.28 -16.21 -22.88
CA LYS A 321 3.84 -15.07 -23.69
C LYS A 321 4.96 -14.45 -24.53
N PHE A 322 6.19 -14.48 -24.04
CA PHE A 322 7.34 -13.82 -24.67
C PHE A 322 8.36 -14.82 -25.27
N GLY A 323 8.04 -16.12 -25.31
CA GLY A 323 8.91 -17.15 -25.88
C GLY A 323 10.23 -17.35 -25.12
N LEU A 324 10.28 -16.99 -23.82
CA LEU A 324 11.49 -17.13 -23.00
C LEU A 324 11.65 -18.57 -22.49
N THR A 325 12.89 -19.04 -22.42
CA THR A 325 13.23 -20.34 -21.83
C THR A 325 14.12 -20.18 -20.60
N ASP A 326 14.06 -21.12 -19.64
CA ASP A 326 14.94 -21.09 -18.45
C ASP A 326 16.43 -21.31 -18.78
N LYS A 327 16.74 -21.71 -20.02
CA LYS A 327 18.10 -22.01 -20.49
C LYS A 327 18.84 -20.79 -21.08
N GLU A 328 18.15 -19.69 -21.33
CA GLU A 328 18.71 -18.51 -22.01
C GLU A 328 19.18 -17.39 -21.05
N LYS A 329 19.39 -17.74 -19.77
CA LYS A 329 19.97 -16.81 -18.78
C LYS A 329 21.05 -17.47 -17.96
#